data_3e016a51e2b57f0629be1fc43fd597bc
#
_entry.id   3e016a51e2b57f0629be1fc43fd597bc
#
_cell.length_a   1.000
_cell.length_b   1.000
_cell.length_c   1.000
_cell.angle_alpha   90.00
_cell.angle_beta   90.00
_cell.angle_gamma   90.00
#
_symmetry.space_group_name_H-M   'P 1'
#
loop_
_entity.id
_entity.type
_entity.pdbx_description
1 polymer ?
#
loop_
_entity_poly.entity_id
_entity_poly.type
_entity_poly.pdbx_seq_one_letter_code
_entity_poly.pdbx_strand_id
1 'polypeptide(L)'
;MKSEKLKEFTGRLEARNDELKWLYMELYKGQTESYDRLCLQMLEFYDGRSEERKASDRVREAKPDWYLENDLIGMMMYTDNFAGNLQGVRKHLDYLEKSHINYLHLMPLLDTTEGKSDGGYAVSDYRKVLPKLGTMEDLAELTADCHKRGICVCLDYVMNHTSEDHEWAKRARAGEREYQDRYFFYDDYGIPAQFERTVPEVFPKTAPGNFTYLPEIGKYVMTTFYPYQWDLNYWNPVVFNEMVANLLYLANQGIDVIRIDAVPYIWKQLGTNCRNLPQVHTIVRMIRLITEVVCPGVLLLGEVVMEPKELAPYFGTPEKPECHMLYNATTMCTLWHTVATKDVSLLRYQTDQVVRLPKSYGFINYIRCHDDIGWGLDFNFLKRFGMEEVAHKHFLNDYYQGILPYSNSTGELYNADPVTGDARFCATTASMCGIERGGFEGNQAKVGRGIQLDLMLHAFLLFQSGIPVIYSGDEIGAVNDWSYHKDPLKAEDSRYLHRGKFDWNAVEKIERPGTVQNRVHGGLSILEEARLKDAVFSSNADVYTIETHNSAVLGMIRMRGKEKVIGLFNFSDTEQNIWIVGFEDSYKDFFKPGSRNRKPVSLTLQPYEYVWAIHKGR
;
A
#
# COMPACT_ATOMS: atom_id res chain seq x y z
N MET A 1 -39.04 -13.50 4.55
CA MET A 1 -37.85 -12.83 5.05
C MET A 1 -36.66 -13.76 5.33
N LYS A 2 -36.67 -14.69 6.32
CA LYS A 2 -35.53 -15.62 6.50
C LYS A 2 -35.22 -16.46 5.24
N SER A 3 -36.23 -16.91 4.51
CA SER A 3 -36.09 -17.71 3.28
C SER A 3 -35.49 -16.94 2.09
N GLU A 4 -35.71 -15.63 1.97
CA GLU A 4 -35.14 -14.82 0.87
C GLU A 4 -33.66 -14.47 1.12
N LYS A 5 -33.34 -14.14 2.37
CA LYS A 5 -31.93 -13.87 2.76
C LYS A 5 -31.02 -15.08 2.53
N LEU A 6 -31.54 -16.28 2.83
CA LEU A 6 -30.81 -17.51 2.57
C LEU A 6 -30.63 -17.79 1.07
N LYS A 7 -31.58 -17.33 0.23
CA LYS A 7 -31.47 -17.50 -1.24
C LYS A 7 -30.31 -16.74 -1.86
N GLU A 8 -29.99 -15.52 -1.40
CA GLU A 8 -28.84 -14.77 -1.91
C GLU A 8 -27.53 -15.52 -1.61
N PHE A 9 -27.33 -15.92 -0.34
CA PHE A 9 -26.14 -16.70 0.06
C PHE A 9 -26.05 -18.01 -0.72
N THR A 10 -27.15 -18.77 -0.77
CA THR A 10 -27.18 -20.08 -1.45
C THR A 10 -26.87 -19.93 -2.93
N GLY A 11 -27.49 -18.94 -3.60
CA GLY A 11 -27.23 -18.70 -5.02
C GLY A 11 -25.78 -18.30 -5.32
N ARG A 12 -25.17 -17.47 -4.46
CA ARG A 12 -23.75 -17.11 -4.60
C ARG A 12 -22.83 -18.32 -4.33
N LEU A 13 -23.16 -19.12 -3.31
CA LEU A 13 -22.40 -20.33 -2.98
C LEU A 13 -22.50 -21.35 -4.11
N GLU A 14 -23.71 -21.67 -4.59
CA GLU A 14 -23.92 -22.63 -5.70
C GLU A 14 -23.13 -22.23 -6.95
N ALA A 15 -23.07 -20.94 -7.27
CA ALA A 15 -22.32 -20.44 -8.42
C ALA A 15 -20.78 -20.60 -8.29
N ARG A 16 -20.26 -20.79 -7.08
CA ARG A 16 -18.80 -20.80 -6.80
C ARG A 16 -18.31 -22.06 -6.11
N ASN A 17 -19.24 -22.92 -5.63
CA ASN A 17 -18.91 -24.06 -4.80
C ASN A 17 -18.00 -25.09 -5.48
N ASP A 18 -18.22 -25.38 -6.76
CA ASP A 18 -17.44 -26.38 -7.47
C ASP A 18 -15.97 -25.97 -7.57
N GLU A 19 -15.68 -24.70 -7.91
CA GLU A 19 -14.32 -24.17 -7.95
C GLU A 19 -13.73 -24.11 -6.54
N LEU A 20 -14.46 -23.55 -5.58
CA LEU A 20 -13.97 -23.42 -4.20
C LEU A 20 -13.63 -24.77 -3.59
N LYS A 21 -14.51 -25.77 -3.75
CA LYS A 21 -14.29 -27.11 -3.26
C LYS A 21 -13.10 -27.79 -3.95
N TRP A 22 -12.97 -27.61 -5.26
CA TRP A 22 -11.85 -28.15 -6.02
C TRP A 22 -10.52 -27.58 -5.53
N LEU A 23 -10.40 -26.24 -5.40
CA LEU A 23 -9.21 -25.55 -4.88
C LEU A 23 -8.87 -26.00 -3.46
N TYR A 24 -9.90 -26.14 -2.60
CA TYR A 24 -9.72 -26.60 -1.23
C TYR A 24 -9.17 -28.03 -1.18
N MET A 25 -9.70 -28.94 -2.00
CA MET A 25 -9.25 -30.31 -2.07
C MET A 25 -7.87 -30.48 -2.74
N GLU A 26 -7.44 -29.54 -3.58
CA GLU A 26 -6.07 -29.49 -4.10
C GLU A 26 -5.04 -29.28 -2.99
N LEU A 27 -5.33 -28.38 -2.03
CA LEU A 27 -4.46 -28.14 -0.88
C LEU A 27 -4.66 -29.18 0.23
N TYR A 28 -5.89 -29.57 0.51
CA TYR A 28 -6.31 -30.35 1.68
C TYR A 28 -6.98 -31.64 1.26
N LYS A 29 -6.23 -32.52 0.61
CA LYS A 29 -6.74 -33.80 0.07
C LYS A 29 -7.51 -34.60 1.12
N GLY A 30 -8.76 -34.98 0.82
CA GLY A 30 -9.60 -35.81 1.68
C GLY A 30 -10.23 -35.11 2.89
N GLN A 31 -10.02 -33.78 3.08
CA GLN A 31 -10.51 -33.03 4.23
C GLN A 31 -11.95 -32.49 4.01
N THR A 32 -12.88 -33.35 3.62
CA THR A 32 -14.27 -32.97 3.30
C THR A 32 -14.97 -32.35 4.51
N GLU A 33 -14.81 -32.93 5.71
CA GLU A 33 -15.42 -32.38 6.93
C GLU A 33 -14.94 -30.96 7.25
N SER A 34 -13.66 -30.68 6.97
CA SER A 34 -13.08 -29.35 7.17
C SER A 34 -13.64 -28.35 6.16
N TYR A 35 -13.90 -28.78 4.92
CA TYR A 35 -14.59 -27.97 3.92
C TYR A 35 -16.05 -27.69 4.31
N ASP A 36 -16.78 -28.68 4.76
CA ASP A 36 -18.16 -28.52 5.22
C ASP A 36 -18.23 -27.53 6.40
N ARG A 37 -17.24 -27.59 7.30
CA ARG A 37 -17.11 -26.61 8.40
C ARG A 37 -16.87 -25.20 7.88
N LEU A 38 -16.01 -25.01 6.86
CA LEU A 38 -15.80 -23.72 6.20
C LEU A 38 -17.13 -23.17 5.64
N CYS A 39 -17.91 -24.00 4.96
CA CYS A 39 -19.21 -23.58 4.42
C CYS A 39 -20.20 -23.15 5.52
N LEU A 40 -20.19 -23.84 6.67
CA LEU A 40 -21.00 -23.44 7.84
C LEU A 40 -20.52 -22.10 8.42
N GLN A 41 -19.23 -21.90 8.57
CA GLN A 41 -18.66 -20.61 9.00
C GLN A 41 -19.04 -19.47 8.04
N MET A 42 -18.95 -19.69 6.74
CA MET A 42 -19.39 -18.71 5.73
C MET A 42 -20.87 -18.32 5.93
N LEU A 43 -21.73 -19.29 6.17
CA LEU A 43 -23.16 -19.04 6.45
C LEU A 43 -23.35 -18.24 7.74
N GLU A 44 -22.66 -18.58 8.81
CA GLU A 44 -22.70 -17.86 10.09
C GLU A 44 -22.32 -16.39 9.94
N PHE A 45 -21.21 -16.11 9.23
CA PHE A 45 -20.76 -14.75 8.99
C PHE A 45 -21.70 -13.97 8.06
N TYR A 46 -22.30 -14.63 7.06
CA TYR A 46 -23.32 -14.01 6.22
C TYR A 46 -24.59 -13.70 7.04
N ASP A 47 -25.07 -14.59 7.89
CA ASP A 47 -26.25 -14.34 8.73
C ASP A 47 -25.98 -13.21 9.73
N GLY A 48 -24.81 -13.19 10.33
CA GLY A 48 -24.35 -12.14 11.26
C GLY A 48 -24.04 -10.78 10.60
N ARG A 49 -23.97 -10.70 9.27
CA ARG A 49 -23.73 -9.43 8.54
C ARG A 49 -24.97 -8.55 8.59
N SER A 50 -24.82 -7.28 8.99
CA SER A 50 -25.95 -6.35 9.13
C SER A 50 -26.68 -6.11 7.80
N GLU A 51 -27.97 -5.76 7.88
CA GLU A 51 -28.78 -5.47 6.68
C GLU A 51 -28.27 -4.26 5.90
N GLU A 52 -27.72 -3.26 6.58
CA GLU A 52 -27.09 -2.09 5.96
C GLU A 52 -25.90 -2.51 5.11
N ARG A 53 -25.03 -3.40 5.64
CA ARG A 53 -23.88 -3.92 4.90
C ARG A 53 -24.27 -4.80 3.73
N LYS A 54 -25.28 -5.67 3.91
CA LYS A 54 -25.84 -6.46 2.80
C LYS A 54 -26.42 -5.58 1.70
N ALA A 55 -27.04 -4.44 2.07
CA ALA A 55 -27.51 -3.48 1.08
C ALA A 55 -26.36 -2.83 0.31
N SER A 56 -25.28 -2.44 1.00
CA SER A 56 -24.04 -1.94 0.37
C SER A 56 -23.41 -3.00 -0.53
N ASP A 57 -23.37 -4.26 -0.08
CA ASP A 57 -22.86 -5.38 -0.89
C ASP A 57 -23.62 -5.50 -2.22
N ARG A 58 -24.95 -5.45 -2.20
CA ARG A 58 -25.77 -5.51 -3.42
C ARG A 58 -25.48 -4.37 -4.40
N VAL A 59 -25.28 -3.16 -3.88
CA VAL A 59 -24.94 -1.99 -4.72
C VAL A 59 -23.58 -2.18 -5.40
N ARG A 60 -22.58 -2.63 -4.64
CA ARG A 60 -21.23 -2.85 -5.15
C ARG A 60 -21.13 -4.07 -6.07
N GLU A 61 -21.87 -5.14 -5.76
CA GLU A 61 -21.97 -6.33 -6.63
C GLU A 61 -22.59 -5.98 -7.99
N ALA A 62 -23.54 -5.04 -8.04
CA ALA A 62 -24.14 -4.56 -9.28
C ALA A 62 -23.18 -3.68 -10.11
N LYS A 63 -22.15 -3.10 -9.49
CA LYS A 63 -21.08 -2.33 -10.14
C LYS A 63 -19.71 -2.79 -9.60
N PRO A 64 -19.20 -3.96 -10.00
CA PRO A 64 -18.04 -4.58 -9.40
C PRO A 64 -16.71 -3.81 -9.63
N ASP A 65 -16.70 -2.87 -10.56
CA ASP A 65 -15.57 -1.99 -10.92
C ASP A 65 -15.66 -0.60 -10.27
N TRP A 66 -16.52 -0.41 -9.26
CA TRP A 66 -16.76 0.89 -8.61
C TRP A 66 -15.46 1.56 -8.09
N TYR A 67 -14.50 0.78 -7.64
CA TYR A 67 -13.20 1.27 -7.12
C TYR A 67 -12.20 1.68 -8.22
N LEU A 68 -12.51 1.46 -9.49
CA LEU A 68 -11.69 1.84 -10.65
C LEU A 68 -12.05 3.22 -11.22
N GLU A 69 -13.05 3.88 -10.65
CA GLU A 69 -13.39 5.26 -11.01
C GLU A 69 -12.36 6.26 -10.45
N ASN A 70 -12.53 7.55 -10.73
CA ASN A 70 -11.60 8.61 -10.29
C ASN A 70 -12.00 9.30 -8.97
N ASP A 71 -13.03 8.82 -8.31
CA ASP A 71 -13.67 9.42 -7.16
C ASP A 71 -13.07 9.02 -5.81
N LEU A 72 -12.08 8.13 -5.78
CA LEU A 72 -11.37 7.73 -4.57
C LEU A 72 -10.02 8.43 -4.45
N ILE A 73 -9.81 9.09 -3.31
CA ILE A 73 -8.52 9.63 -2.85
C ILE A 73 -8.32 9.14 -1.43
N GLY A 74 -7.16 8.53 -1.17
CA GLY A 74 -6.88 7.86 0.08
C GLY A 74 -5.89 8.59 0.97
N MET A 75 -6.03 8.31 2.27
CA MET A 75 -5.01 8.61 3.28
C MET A 75 -4.75 7.37 4.11
N MET A 76 -3.46 7.04 4.31
CA MET A 76 -3.05 6.01 5.25
C MET A 76 -2.48 6.63 6.51
N MET A 77 -2.77 6.03 7.68
CA MET A 77 -2.37 6.57 8.96
C MET A 77 -2.28 5.50 10.05
N TYR A 78 -1.36 5.72 11.00
CA TYR A 78 -1.46 5.09 12.31
C TYR A 78 -2.47 5.86 13.17
N THR A 79 -3.42 5.14 13.75
CA THR A 79 -4.50 5.71 14.57
C THR A 79 -3.98 6.55 15.72
N ASP A 80 -2.97 6.05 16.46
CA ASP A 80 -2.38 6.75 17.61
C ASP A 80 -1.53 7.95 17.20
N ASN A 81 -0.85 7.88 16.07
CA ASN A 81 -0.07 9.02 15.56
C ASN A 81 -0.97 10.13 15.03
N PHE A 82 -2.07 9.80 14.35
CA PHE A 82 -2.98 10.78 13.79
C PHE A 82 -3.81 11.49 14.87
N ALA A 83 -4.48 10.72 15.73
CA ALA A 83 -5.46 11.29 16.66
C ALA A 83 -5.52 10.61 18.04
N GLY A 84 -4.49 9.85 18.42
CA GLY A 84 -4.36 9.18 19.70
C GLY A 84 -5.13 7.85 19.81
N ASN A 85 -6.36 7.77 19.29
CA ASN A 85 -7.19 6.58 19.30
C ASN A 85 -8.32 6.65 18.27
N LEU A 86 -9.14 5.60 18.16
CA LEU A 86 -10.27 5.52 17.21
C LEU A 86 -11.30 6.63 17.40
N GLN A 87 -11.62 6.98 18.65
CA GLN A 87 -12.52 8.09 18.97
C GLN A 87 -11.93 9.44 18.52
N GLY A 88 -10.61 9.60 18.63
CA GLY A 88 -9.89 10.76 18.10
C GLY A 88 -10.02 10.86 16.57
N VAL A 89 -9.77 9.77 15.83
CA VAL A 89 -9.97 9.74 14.37
C VAL A 89 -11.39 10.13 14.01
N ARG A 90 -12.38 9.58 14.72
CA ARG A 90 -13.80 9.88 14.51
C ARG A 90 -14.11 11.39 14.67
N LYS A 91 -13.47 12.08 15.61
CA LYS A 91 -13.63 13.53 15.80
C LYS A 91 -13.05 14.36 14.66
N HIS A 92 -12.13 13.80 13.88
CA HIS A 92 -11.45 14.50 12.81
C HIS A 92 -11.90 14.07 11.39
N LEU A 93 -13.05 13.38 11.27
CA LEU A 93 -13.61 13.03 9.96
C LEU A 93 -13.91 14.26 9.08
N ASP A 94 -14.32 15.39 9.68
CA ASP A 94 -14.52 16.65 8.95
C ASP A 94 -13.23 17.18 8.31
N TYR A 95 -12.07 16.95 8.93
CA TYR A 95 -10.78 17.28 8.35
C TYR A 95 -10.48 16.43 7.13
N LEU A 96 -10.75 15.11 7.20
CA LEU A 96 -10.55 14.20 6.07
C LEU A 96 -11.44 14.59 4.87
N GLU A 97 -12.73 14.90 5.12
CA GLU A 97 -13.63 15.37 4.06
C GLU A 97 -13.14 16.67 3.41
N LYS A 98 -12.70 17.65 4.21
CA LYS A 98 -12.13 18.91 3.71
C LYS A 98 -10.84 18.71 2.91
N SER A 99 -10.09 17.67 3.19
CA SER A 99 -8.90 17.25 2.47
C SER A 99 -9.23 16.24 1.35
N HIS A 100 -10.47 16.18 0.89
CA HIS A 100 -10.97 15.30 -0.19
C HIS A 100 -10.71 13.81 0.03
N ILE A 101 -10.43 13.37 1.27
CA ILE A 101 -10.15 11.98 1.60
C ILE A 101 -11.45 11.21 1.80
N ASN A 102 -11.63 10.17 0.98
CA ASN A 102 -12.77 9.26 1.05
C ASN A 102 -12.38 7.77 0.98
N TYR A 103 -11.07 7.49 1.10
CA TYR A 103 -10.52 6.16 1.31
C TYR A 103 -9.54 6.22 2.49
N LEU A 104 -9.94 5.71 3.65
CA LEU A 104 -9.17 5.75 4.88
C LEU A 104 -8.48 4.41 5.13
N HIS A 105 -7.16 4.36 4.99
CA HIS A 105 -6.37 3.18 5.31
C HIS A 105 -5.81 3.29 6.73
N LEU A 106 -6.39 2.54 7.64
CA LEU A 106 -5.91 2.41 9.02
C LEU A 106 -4.79 1.37 9.07
N MET A 107 -3.59 1.80 9.47
CA MET A 107 -2.47 0.89 9.75
C MET A 107 -2.85 -0.06 10.88
N PRO A 108 -2.11 -1.17 11.10
CA PRO A 108 -2.52 -2.22 12.03
C PRO A 108 -2.94 -1.67 13.39
N LEU A 109 -4.13 -2.05 13.83
CA LEU A 109 -4.74 -1.58 15.08
C LEU A 109 -5.23 -2.72 15.99
N LEU A 110 -5.03 -3.96 15.57
CA LEU A 110 -5.40 -5.14 16.36
C LEU A 110 -4.44 -5.33 17.54
N ASP A 111 -4.80 -6.18 18.48
CA ASP A 111 -4.05 -6.38 19.71
C ASP A 111 -2.64 -6.93 19.45
N THR A 112 -1.65 -6.35 20.12
CA THR A 112 -0.23 -6.70 20.03
C THR A 112 0.45 -6.51 21.37
N THR A 113 1.61 -7.14 21.56
CA THR A 113 2.43 -6.96 22.75
C THR A 113 3.38 -5.77 22.59
N GLU A 114 3.42 -4.89 23.58
CA GLU A 114 4.33 -3.75 23.58
C GLU A 114 5.80 -4.19 23.48
N GLY A 115 6.58 -3.49 22.66
CA GLY A 115 7.98 -3.82 22.37
C GLY A 115 8.20 -5.02 21.44
N LYS A 116 7.14 -5.76 21.07
CA LYS A 116 7.16 -6.92 20.17
C LYS A 116 6.04 -6.84 19.13
N SER A 117 5.78 -5.65 18.61
CA SER A 117 4.62 -5.42 17.74
C SER A 117 4.97 -5.29 16.27
N ASP A 118 6.21 -4.93 15.93
CA ASP A 118 6.62 -4.59 14.55
C ASP A 118 5.63 -3.62 13.89
N GLY A 119 5.35 -2.49 14.55
CA GLY A 119 4.39 -1.52 14.01
C GLY A 119 2.93 -2.01 13.96
N GLY A 120 2.59 -3.05 14.72
CA GLY A 120 1.25 -3.65 14.77
C GLY A 120 1.11 -4.96 13.99
N TYR A 121 2.15 -5.40 13.28
CA TYR A 121 2.09 -6.62 12.46
C TYR A 121 2.29 -7.92 13.22
N ALA A 122 2.65 -7.90 14.51
CA ALA A 122 2.68 -9.08 15.38
C ALA A 122 1.37 -9.23 16.15
N VAL A 123 0.31 -9.70 15.49
CA VAL A 123 -1.05 -9.75 16.04
C VAL A 123 -1.19 -10.86 17.09
N SER A 124 -1.63 -10.48 18.31
CA SER A 124 -1.92 -11.42 19.41
C SER A 124 -3.40 -11.82 19.48
N ASP A 125 -4.31 -10.98 18.99
CA ASP A 125 -5.75 -11.27 18.90
C ASP A 125 -6.38 -10.54 17.71
N TYR A 126 -6.91 -11.28 16.74
CA TYR A 126 -7.55 -10.74 15.54
C TYR A 126 -8.95 -10.15 15.78
N ARG A 127 -9.54 -10.40 16.94
CA ARG A 127 -10.90 -9.94 17.28
C ARG A 127 -10.91 -8.88 18.37
N LYS A 128 -9.75 -8.30 18.64
CA LYS A 128 -9.58 -7.27 19.65
C LYS A 128 -8.73 -6.12 19.09
N VAL A 129 -9.18 -4.90 19.30
CA VAL A 129 -8.39 -3.69 19.07
C VAL A 129 -7.36 -3.55 20.18
N LEU A 130 -6.16 -3.08 19.86
CA LEU A 130 -5.14 -2.75 20.85
C LEU A 130 -5.73 -1.77 21.88
N PRO A 131 -5.73 -2.09 23.19
CA PRO A 131 -6.50 -1.34 24.20
C PRO A 131 -6.26 0.17 24.24
N LYS A 132 -5.03 0.62 23.95
CA LYS A 132 -4.71 2.06 23.88
C LYS A 132 -5.42 2.76 22.72
N LEU A 133 -5.83 2.03 21.68
CA LEU A 133 -6.49 2.57 20.48
C LEU A 133 -8.02 2.57 20.59
N GLY A 134 -8.58 1.73 21.47
CA GLY A 134 -10.03 1.62 21.68
C GLY A 134 -10.52 0.18 21.73
N THR A 135 -11.76 -0.03 21.32
CA THR A 135 -12.46 -1.33 21.31
C THR A 135 -12.95 -1.70 19.90
N MET A 136 -13.46 -2.91 19.72
CA MET A 136 -14.13 -3.31 18.46
C MET A 136 -15.41 -2.51 18.22
N GLU A 137 -16.09 -2.09 19.28
CA GLU A 137 -17.26 -1.22 19.20
C GLU A 137 -16.86 0.16 18.68
N ASP A 138 -15.75 0.73 19.17
CA ASP A 138 -15.20 2.00 18.65
C ASP A 138 -14.85 1.90 17.16
N LEU A 139 -14.29 0.76 16.72
CA LEU A 139 -14.01 0.52 15.31
C LEU A 139 -15.30 0.47 14.48
N ALA A 140 -16.31 -0.27 14.97
CA ALA A 140 -17.60 -0.37 14.29
C ALA A 140 -18.34 0.99 14.21
N GLU A 141 -18.24 1.82 15.25
CA GLU A 141 -18.76 3.19 15.25
C GLU A 141 -18.01 4.09 14.27
N LEU A 142 -16.68 4.03 14.23
CA LEU A 142 -15.88 4.79 13.27
C LEU A 142 -16.25 4.40 11.84
N THR A 143 -16.30 3.10 11.51
CA THR A 143 -16.67 2.66 10.15
C THR A 143 -18.08 3.10 9.77
N ALA A 144 -19.04 3.04 10.70
CA ALA A 144 -20.41 3.52 10.45
C ALA A 144 -20.46 5.03 10.16
N ASP A 145 -19.66 5.84 10.87
CA ASP A 145 -19.62 7.28 10.63
C ASP A 145 -18.84 7.62 9.35
N CYS A 146 -17.80 6.86 9.00
CA CYS A 146 -17.13 6.93 7.70
C CYS A 146 -18.11 6.66 6.55
N HIS A 147 -18.91 5.59 6.62
CA HIS A 147 -19.87 5.24 5.59
C HIS A 147 -20.94 6.30 5.37
N LYS A 148 -21.46 6.93 6.44
CA LYS A 148 -22.40 8.07 6.33
C LYS A 148 -21.83 9.26 5.53
N ARG A 149 -20.51 9.37 5.48
CA ARG A 149 -19.75 10.41 4.78
C ARG A 149 -19.20 9.96 3.43
N GLY A 150 -19.49 8.72 3.02
CA GLY A 150 -18.96 8.14 1.78
C GLY A 150 -17.47 7.78 1.85
N ILE A 151 -16.92 7.61 3.04
CA ILE A 151 -15.53 7.22 3.25
C ILE A 151 -15.45 5.70 3.36
N CYS A 152 -14.69 5.06 2.47
CA CYS A 152 -14.32 3.64 2.53
C CYS A 152 -13.22 3.41 3.56
N VAL A 153 -13.29 2.32 4.32
CA VAL A 153 -12.28 1.99 5.33
C VAL A 153 -11.49 0.75 4.91
N CYS A 154 -10.17 0.90 4.85
CA CYS A 154 -9.21 -0.16 4.64
C CYS A 154 -8.52 -0.52 5.96
N LEU A 155 -8.31 -1.81 6.22
CA LEU A 155 -7.61 -2.31 7.37
C LEU A 155 -6.60 -3.39 6.99
N ASP A 156 -5.43 -3.35 7.63
CA ASP A 156 -4.41 -4.39 7.52
C ASP A 156 -4.86 -5.72 8.15
N TYR A 157 -4.57 -6.81 7.45
CA TYR A 157 -4.85 -8.17 7.89
C TYR A 157 -3.62 -9.07 7.69
N VAL A 158 -2.97 -9.43 8.79
CA VAL A 158 -1.77 -10.26 8.79
C VAL A 158 -2.16 -11.73 8.68
N MET A 159 -1.83 -12.38 7.55
CA MET A 159 -2.14 -13.80 7.33
C MET A 159 -0.94 -14.71 7.45
N ASN A 160 0.29 -14.23 7.23
CA ASN A 160 1.46 -15.08 7.19
C ASN A 160 1.87 -15.64 8.55
N HIS A 161 1.66 -14.87 9.63
CA HIS A 161 2.16 -15.19 10.97
C HIS A 161 1.26 -14.63 12.06
N THR A 162 1.48 -15.05 13.29
CA THR A 162 0.92 -14.43 14.50
C THR A 162 2.04 -13.99 15.44
N SER A 163 1.68 -13.16 16.43
CA SER A 163 2.56 -12.93 17.59
C SER A 163 2.82 -14.24 18.36
N GLU A 164 4.00 -14.36 18.97
CA GLU A 164 4.29 -15.41 19.96
C GLU A 164 3.37 -15.37 21.20
N ASP A 165 2.67 -14.23 21.38
CA ASP A 165 1.69 -14.01 22.45
C ASP A 165 0.24 -14.27 22.00
N HIS A 166 0.02 -14.72 20.76
CA HIS A 166 -1.28 -15.22 20.32
C HIS A 166 -1.68 -16.47 21.12
N GLU A 167 -2.98 -16.65 21.36
CA GLU A 167 -3.48 -17.78 22.14
C GLU A 167 -2.98 -19.14 21.60
N TRP A 168 -2.94 -19.31 20.28
CA TRP A 168 -2.41 -20.51 19.66
C TRP A 168 -0.91 -20.73 19.96
N ALA A 169 -0.13 -19.66 19.92
CA ALA A 169 1.29 -19.73 20.19
C ALA A 169 1.57 -20.05 21.66
N LYS A 170 0.80 -19.48 22.60
CA LYS A 170 0.87 -19.81 24.03
C LYS A 170 0.55 -21.28 24.30
N ARG A 171 -0.49 -21.80 23.68
CA ARG A 171 -0.89 -23.21 23.81
C ARG A 171 0.12 -24.16 23.14
N ALA A 172 0.65 -23.77 21.99
CA ALA A 172 1.74 -24.51 21.33
C ALA A 172 2.99 -24.58 22.22
N ARG A 173 3.35 -23.48 22.86
CA ARG A 173 4.46 -23.39 23.83
C ARG A 173 4.19 -24.20 25.09
N ALA A 174 2.93 -24.34 25.50
CA ALA A 174 2.52 -25.23 26.59
C ALA A 174 2.57 -26.73 26.23
N GLY A 175 2.94 -27.08 24.98
CA GLY A 175 3.10 -28.45 24.52
C GLY A 175 1.85 -29.07 23.90
N GLU A 176 0.78 -28.29 23.69
CA GLU A 176 -0.45 -28.78 23.06
C GLU A 176 -0.20 -29.03 21.55
N ARG A 177 -0.18 -30.29 21.16
CA ARG A 177 0.20 -30.69 19.81
C ARG A 177 -0.70 -30.14 18.72
N GLU A 178 -2.01 -30.07 18.96
CA GLU A 178 -2.97 -29.43 18.04
C GLU A 178 -2.58 -28.00 17.67
N TYR A 179 -2.02 -27.26 18.63
CA TYR A 179 -1.59 -25.87 18.43
C TYR A 179 -0.17 -25.80 17.87
N GLN A 180 0.70 -26.74 18.18
CA GLN A 180 2.00 -26.86 17.51
C GLN A 180 1.83 -27.14 16.02
N ASP A 181 0.85 -27.95 15.61
CA ASP A 181 0.53 -28.26 14.22
C ASP A 181 -0.01 -27.04 13.41
N ARG A 182 -0.33 -25.94 14.10
CA ARG A 182 -0.70 -24.65 13.47
C ARG A 182 0.48 -23.79 13.03
N TYR A 183 1.70 -24.19 13.43
CA TYR A 183 2.97 -23.54 13.11
C TYR A 183 3.95 -24.57 12.56
N PHE A 184 5.15 -24.14 12.15
CA PHE A 184 6.22 -25.04 11.73
C PHE A 184 7.20 -25.26 12.88
N PHE A 185 7.01 -26.33 13.66
CA PHE A 185 7.89 -26.72 14.76
C PHE A 185 8.79 -27.89 14.38
N TYR A 186 10.05 -27.84 14.83
CA TYR A 186 11.07 -28.90 14.62
C TYR A 186 11.81 -29.20 15.92
N ASP A 187 12.09 -30.49 16.17
CA ASP A 187 12.79 -30.94 17.38
C ASP A 187 14.30 -30.66 17.31
N ASP A 188 14.86 -30.55 16.12
CA ASP A 188 16.27 -30.25 15.87
C ASP A 188 16.45 -29.27 14.70
N TYR A 189 17.69 -28.83 14.49
CA TYR A 189 18.01 -27.88 13.41
C TYR A 189 18.22 -28.51 12.02
N GLY A 190 17.97 -29.80 11.84
CA GLY A 190 18.22 -30.54 10.59
C GLY A 190 17.34 -30.06 9.43
N ILE A 191 16.03 -29.96 9.66
CA ILE A 191 15.08 -29.40 8.67
C ILE A 191 15.20 -27.88 8.56
N PRO A 192 15.26 -27.09 9.67
CA PRO A 192 15.57 -25.67 9.61
C PRO A 192 16.78 -25.34 8.75
N ALA A 193 17.90 -26.01 8.94
CA ALA A 193 19.12 -25.80 8.13
C ALA A 193 18.93 -26.09 6.63
N GLN A 194 17.96 -26.91 6.24
CA GLN A 194 17.63 -27.15 4.83
C GLN A 194 16.82 -25.97 4.26
N PHE A 195 15.88 -25.39 5.03
CA PHE A 195 15.17 -24.18 4.64
C PHE A 195 16.13 -23.00 4.48
N GLU A 196 17.04 -22.79 5.43
CA GLU A 196 18.04 -21.69 5.41
C GLU A 196 18.91 -21.67 4.14
N ARG A 197 19.06 -22.82 3.45
CA ARG A 197 19.80 -22.87 2.18
C ARG A 197 19.07 -22.23 1.01
N THR A 198 17.76 -22.10 1.07
CA THR A 198 16.93 -21.69 -0.07
C THR A 198 16.02 -20.50 0.25
N VAL A 199 15.70 -20.27 1.53
CA VAL A 199 14.82 -19.18 1.97
C VAL A 199 15.66 -17.94 2.30
N PRO A 200 15.53 -16.85 1.54
CA PRO A 200 16.26 -15.60 1.83
C PRO A 200 15.75 -14.97 3.13
N GLU A 201 16.65 -14.42 3.92
CA GLU A 201 16.31 -13.61 5.09
C GLU A 201 15.64 -12.29 4.67
N VAL A 202 14.63 -11.86 5.42
CA VAL A 202 13.95 -10.57 5.17
C VAL A 202 14.70 -9.42 5.84
N PHE A 203 15.16 -9.64 7.07
CA PHE A 203 15.88 -8.65 7.88
C PHE A 203 17.24 -9.20 8.36
N PRO A 204 18.23 -9.39 7.47
CA PRO A 204 19.47 -10.09 7.79
C PRO A 204 20.33 -9.41 8.87
N LYS A 205 20.11 -8.13 9.17
CA LYS A 205 20.84 -7.38 10.21
C LYS A 205 20.07 -7.28 11.53
N THR A 206 18.76 -7.08 11.47
CA THR A 206 17.91 -6.85 12.66
C THR A 206 17.24 -8.10 13.20
N ALA A 207 16.97 -9.09 12.33
CA ALA A 207 16.36 -10.37 12.68
C ALA A 207 16.94 -11.50 11.80
N PRO A 208 18.22 -11.88 11.98
CA PRO A 208 18.88 -12.89 11.16
C PRO A 208 18.30 -14.30 11.38
N GLY A 209 18.27 -15.10 10.31
CA GLY A 209 17.71 -16.44 10.28
C GLY A 209 16.20 -16.47 10.04
N ASN A 210 15.71 -17.69 9.74
CA ASN A 210 14.28 -17.92 9.51
C ASN A 210 13.67 -18.84 10.59
N PHE A 211 14.41 -19.15 11.66
CA PHE A 211 13.97 -20.03 12.75
C PHE A 211 14.43 -19.51 14.10
N THR A 212 13.54 -19.57 15.08
CA THR A 212 13.81 -19.20 16.46
C THR A 212 13.80 -20.45 17.36
N TYR A 213 14.85 -20.62 18.16
CA TYR A 213 14.91 -21.69 19.17
C TYR A 213 14.14 -21.27 20.43
N LEU A 214 13.28 -22.15 20.90
CA LEU A 214 12.48 -21.99 22.12
C LEU A 214 13.03 -22.93 23.21
N PRO A 215 13.90 -22.45 24.10
CA PRO A 215 14.59 -23.28 25.07
C PRO A 215 13.63 -23.94 26.07
N GLU A 216 12.51 -23.33 26.36
CA GLU A 216 11.49 -23.83 27.30
C GLU A 216 10.82 -25.12 26.84
N ILE A 217 10.79 -25.39 25.53
CA ILE A 217 10.21 -26.61 24.96
C ILE A 217 11.22 -27.41 24.12
N GLY A 218 12.45 -26.90 23.96
CA GLY A 218 13.52 -27.58 23.24
C GLY A 218 13.28 -27.72 21.74
N LYS A 219 12.54 -26.78 21.11
CA LYS A 219 12.15 -26.82 19.69
C LYS A 219 12.51 -25.55 18.94
N TYR A 220 12.61 -25.66 17.62
CA TYR A 220 12.70 -24.54 16.69
C TYR A 220 11.33 -24.24 16.09
N VAL A 221 10.97 -22.98 15.96
CA VAL A 221 9.77 -22.51 15.25
C VAL A 221 10.17 -21.62 14.09
N MET A 222 9.47 -21.70 12.96
CA MET A 222 9.73 -20.85 11.79
C MET A 222 9.29 -19.41 12.06
N THR A 223 10.18 -18.45 11.75
CA THR A 223 10.02 -17.02 11.98
C THR A 223 10.64 -16.23 10.83
N THR A 224 9.91 -16.14 9.73
CA THR A 224 10.40 -15.48 8.48
C THR A 224 10.73 -14.01 8.69
N PHE A 225 10.06 -13.31 9.62
CA PHE A 225 10.26 -11.89 9.91
C PHE A 225 11.00 -11.70 11.23
N TYR A 226 10.29 -11.37 12.32
CA TYR A 226 10.92 -11.22 13.63
C TYR A 226 10.79 -12.50 14.47
N PRO A 227 11.68 -12.74 15.44
CA PRO A 227 11.64 -13.93 16.31
C PRO A 227 10.32 -14.13 17.07
N TYR A 228 9.56 -13.07 17.31
CA TYR A 228 8.26 -13.07 17.95
C TYR A 228 7.08 -13.16 16.99
N GLN A 229 7.32 -13.33 15.67
CA GLN A 229 6.33 -13.52 14.61
C GLN A 229 6.43 -14.94 14.07
N TRP A 230 5.55 -15.83 14.54
CA TRP A 230 5.59 -17.26 14.20
C TRP A 230 4.78 -17.55 12.96
N ASP A 231 5.42 -18.16 11.95
CA ASP A 231 4.81 -18.47 10.67
C ASP A 231 3.71 -19.52 10.78
N LEU A 232 2.53 -19.20 10.25
CA LEU A 232 1.36 -20.07 10.24
C LEU A 232 1.51 -21.22 9.24
N ASN A 233 1.12 -22.41 9.66
CA ASN A 233 1.15 -23.62 8.85
C ASN A 233 -0.15 -23.79 8.05
N TYR A 234 -0.18 -23.22 6.84
CA TYR A 234 -1.32 -23.39 5.93
C TYR A 234 -1.43 -24.77 5.28
N TRP A 235 -0.58 -25.73 5.61
CA TRP A 235 -0.82 -27.13 5.28
C TRP A 235 -1.95 -27.72 6.15
N ASN A 236 -2.23 -27.08 7.27
CA ASN A 236 -3.31 -27.44 8.18
C ASN A 236 -4.59 -26.67 7.80
N PRO A 237 -5.67 -27.36 7.34
CA PRO A 237 -6.92 -26.70 6.93
C PRO A 237 -7.60 -25.93 8.07
N VAL A 238 -7.34 -26.27 9.33
CA VAL A 238 -7.88 -25.52 10.48
C VAL A 238 -7.32 -24.11 10.50
N VAL A 239 -6.03 -23.93 10.19
CA VAL A 239 -5.40 -22.60 10.10
C VAL A 239 -6.10 -21.75 9.02
N PHE A 240 -6.29 -22.31 7.82
CA PHE A 240 -6.98 -21.60 6.76
C PHE A 240 -8.41 -21.19 7.17
N ASN A 241 -9.20 -22.12 7.68
CA ASN A 241 -10.59 -21.86 8.07
C ASN A 241 -10.69 -20.79 9.16
N GLU A 242 -9.86 -20.85 10.20
CA GLU A 242 -9.85 -19.88 11.29
C GLU A 242 -9.38 -18.49 10.83
N MET A 243 -8.35 -18.44 9.96
CA MET A 243 -7.89 -17.15 9.41
C MET A 243 -8.96 -16.54 8.49
N VAL A 244 -9.65 -17.34 7.68
CA VAL A 244 -10.83 -16.85 6.91
C VAL A 244 -11.94 -16.34 7.83
N ALA A 245 -12.23 -17.03 8.92
CA ALA A 245 -13.22 -16.57 9.91
C ALA A 245 -12.85 -15.22 10.52
N ASN A 246 -11.57 -14.98 10.84
CA ASN A 246 -11.10 -13.70 11.34
C ASN A 246 -11.22 -12.58 10.28
N LEU A 247 -10.91 -12.87 9.01
CA LEU A 247 -11.10 -11.93 7.90
C LEU A 247 -12.59 -11.53 7.76
N LEU A 248 -13.49 -12.50 7.77
CA LEU A 248 -14.93 -12.26 7.67
C LEU A 248 -15.48 -11.52 8.89
N TYR A 249 -14.92 -11.77 10.08
CA TYR A 249 -15.24 -11.02 11.29
C TYR A 249 -14.92 -9.53 11.11
N LEU A 250 -13.73 -9.19 10.63
CA LEU A 250 -13.34 -7.80 10.36
C LEU A 250 -14.20 -7.15 9.27
N ALA A 251 -14.52 -7.88 8.19
CA ALA A 251 -15.45 -7.42 7.16
C ALA A 251 -16.82 -7.06 7.74
N ASN A 252 -17.28 -7.80 8.78
CA ASN A 252 -18.52 -7.52 9.49
C ASN A 252 -18.43 -6.32 10.45
N GLN A 253 -17.22 -5.88 10.85
CA GLN A 253 -17.03 -4.60 11.58
C GLN A 253 -17.13 -3.36 10.65
N GLY A 254 -17.26 -3.53 9.35
CA GLY A 254 -17.42 -2.45 8.37
C GLY A 254 -16.19 -2.10 7.59
N ILE A 255 -15.26 -3.00 7.58
CA ILE A 255 -14.08 -2.85 6.72
C ILE A 255 -14.51 -3.11 5.27
N ASP A 256 -14.23 -2.14 4.40
CA ASP A 256 -14.53 -2.18 2.97
C ASP A 256 -13.41 -2.81 2.14
N VAL A 257 -12.18 -2.66 2.61
CA VAL A 257 -10.99 -3.18 1.95
C VAL A 257 -10.12 -3.90 2.99
N ILE A 258 -9.87 -5.18 2.75
CA ILE A 258 -8.94 -5.96 3.55
C ILE A 258 -7.57 -5.95 2.86
N ARG A 259 -6.58 -5.31 3.48
CA ARG A 259 -5.20 -5.33 3.01
C ARG A 259 -4.51 -6.56 3.58
N ILE A 260 -4.23 -7.54 2.74
CA ILE A 260 -3.55 -8.78 3.13
C ILE A 260 -2.05 -8.54 3.11
N ASP A 261 -1.46 -8.61 4.31
CA ASP A 261 -0.03 -8.44 4.54
C ASP A 261 0.78 -9.62 4.02
N ALA A 262 1.97 -9.34 3.48
CA ALA A 262 3.00 -10.32 3.11
C ALA A 262 2.45 -11.51 2.30
N VAL A 263 1.54 -11.29 1.35
CA VAL A 263 0.87 -12.34 0.55
C VAL A 263 1.83 -13.37 -0.03
N PRO A 264 2.98 -13.00 -0.64
CA PRO A 264 3.89 -13.96 -1.26
C PRO A 264 4.45 -15.03 -0.33
N TYR A 265 4.40 -14.80 0.98
CA TYR A 265 5.04 -15.65 1.98
C TYR A 265 4.13 -16.69 2.63
N ILE A 266 2.81 -16.68 2.36
CA ILE A 266 1.81 -17.47 3.10
C ILE A 266 2.09 -18.99 3.06
N TRP A 267 2.62 -19.53 1.95
CA TRP A 267 2.90 -20.96 1.82
C TRP A 267 4.38 -21.28 1.98
N LYS A 268 4.69 -22.30 2.80
CA LYS A 268 6.06 -22.78 3.04
C LYS A 268 6.27 -24.15 2.43
N GLN A 269 7.39 -24.34 1.72
CA GLN A 269 7.74 -25.61 1.12
C GLN A 269 9.26 -25.80 1.10
N LEU A 270 9.71 -26.91 1.68
CA LEU A 270 11.13 -27.24 1.72
C LEU A 270 11.72 -27.34 0.29
N GLY A 271 12.94 -26.85 0.11
CA GLY A 271 13.63 -26.84 -1.18
C GLY A 271 13.20 -25.70 -2.13
N THR A 272 12.36 -24.79 -1.65
CA THR A 272 11.97 -23.57 -2.37
C THR A 272 12.42 -22.32 -1.59
N ASN A 273 12.24 -21.15 -2.19
CA ASN A 273 12.46 -19.88 -1.49
C ASN A 273 11.28 -19.45 -0.59
N CYS A 274 10.23 -20.26 -0.49
CA CYS A 274 8.98 -19.98 0.25
C CYS A 274 8.31 -18.64 -0.14
N ARG A 275 8.46 -18.21 -1.39
CA ARG A 275 7.85 -16.98 -1.92
C ARG A 275 7.19 -17.27 -3.27
N ASN A 276 6.04 -16.68 -3.52
CA ASN A 276 5.32 -16.73 -4.81
C ASN A 276 5.00 -18.17 -5.27
N LEU A 277 4.76 -19.08 -4.36
CA LEU A 277 4.45 -20.46 -4.70
C LEU A 277 3.02 -20.59 -5.24
N PRO A 278 2.72 -21.57 -6.12
CA PRO A 278 1.39 -21.73 -6.71
C PRO A 278 0.26 -21.86 -5.66
N GLN A 279 0.56 -22.41 -4.50
CA GLN A 279 -0.40 -22.56 -3.41
C GLN A 279 -0.81 -21.22 -2.80
N VAL A 280 0.04 -20.18 -2.87
CA VAL A 280 -0.33 -18.81 -2.46
C VAL A 280 -1.48 -18.31 -3.34
N HIS A 281 -1.39 -18.49 -4.66
CA HIS A 281 -2.44 -18.11 -5.60
C HIS A 281 -3.74 -18.89 -5.33
N THR A 282 -3.62 -20.21 -5.04
CA THR A 282 -4.78 -21.03 -4.65
C THR A 282 -5.48 -20.47 -3.40
N ILE A 283 -4.71 -20.10 -2.36
CA ILE A 283 -5.23 -19.50 -1.13
C ILE A 283 -5.92 -18.17 -1.41
N VAL A 284 -5.27 -17.27 -2.14
CA VAL A 284 -5.84 -15.94 -2.46
C VAL A 284 -7.12 -16.09 -3.30
N ARG A 285 -7.13 -17.02 -4.27
CA ARG A 285 -8.32 -17.31 -5.06
C ARG A 285 -9.46 -17.85 -4.21
N MET A 286 -9.21 -18.75 -3.27
CA MET A 286 -10.24 -19.24 -2.33
C MET A 286 -10.80 -18.09 -1.47
N ILE A 287 -9.94 -17.23 -0.93
CA ILE A 287 -10.38 -16.05 -0.16
C ILE A 287 -11.26 -15.15 -1.02
N ARG A 288 -10.89 -14.93 -2.28
CA ARG A 288 -11.71 -14.15 -3.22
C ARG A 288 -13.09 -14.77 -3.41
N LEU A 289 -13.19 -16.07 -3.67
CA LEU A 289 -14.46 -16.78 -3.82
C LEU A 289 -15.31 -16.71 -2.54
N ILE A 290 -14.70 -16.86 -1.38
CA ILE A 290 -15.36 -16.79 -0.08
C ILE A 290 -15.93 -15.38 0.16
N THR A 291 -15.15 -14.34 -0.10
CA THR A 291 -15.62 -12.94 0.06
C THR A 291 -16.74 -12.63 -0.92
N GLU A 292 -16.69 -13.10 -2.16
CA GLU A 292 -17.76 -12.96 -3.14
C GLU A 292 -19.07 -13.66 -2.74
N VAL A 293 -19.00 -14.69 -1.89
CA VAL A 293 -20.19 -15.36 -1.33
C VAL A 293 -20.74 -14.61 -0.13
N VAL A 294 -19.90 -14.23 0.82
CA VAL A 294 -20.30 -13.74 2.14
C VAL A 294 -20.47 -12.22 2.17
N CYS A 295 -19.56 -11.49 1.54
CA CYS A 295 -19.46 -10.02 1.59
C CYS A 295 -18.94 -9.44 0.25
N PRO A 296 -19.71 -9.58 -0.86
CA PRO A 296 -19.23 -9.28 -2.22
C PRO A 296 -18.86 -7.80 -2.45
N GLY A 297 -19.24 -6.92 -1.53
CA GLY A 297 -18.82 -5.51 -1.56
C GLY A 297 -17.44 -5.25 -0.96
N VAL A 298 -16.80 -6.25 -0.33
CA VAL A 298 -15.48 -6.11 0.29
C VAL A 298 -14.38 -6.41 -0.73
N LEU A 299 -13.39 -5.52 -0.80
CA LEU A 299 -12.26 -5.65 -1.71
C LEU A 299 -11.05 -6.28 -1.01
N LEU A 300 -10.24 -7.00 -1.77
CA LEU A 300 -8.95 -7.54 -1.33
C LEU A 300 -7.81 -6.70 -1.94
N LEU A 301 -6.97 -6.13 -1.09
CA LEU A 301 -5.74 -5.45 -1.45
C LEU A 301 -4.56 -6.32 -1.02
N GLY A 302 -3.80 -6.85 -1.98
CA GLY A 302 -2.62 -7.67 -1.68
C GLY A 302 -1.37 -6.81 -1.54
N GLU A 303 -0.58 -7.06 -0.49
CA GLU A 303 0.78 -6.54 -0.45
C GLU A 303 1.72 -7.50 -1.15
N VAL A 304 2.17 -7.07 -2.33
CA VAL A 304 3.12 -7.79 -3.18
C VAL A 304 4.11 -6.79 -3.75
N VAL A 305 5.35 -6.82 -3.28
CA VAL A 305 6.40 -5.88 -3.70
C VAL A 305 7.30 -6.55 -4.73
N MET A 306 6.98 -6.36 -6.02
CA MET A 306 7.65 -6.99 -7.16
C MET A 306 7.58 -6.12 -8.41
N GLU A 307 8.33 -6.50 -9.45
CA GLU A 307 8.22 -5.90 -10.78
C GLU A 307 6.80 -6.08 -11.36
N PRO A 308 6.31 -5.14 -12.20
CA PRO A 308 4.93 -5.16 -12.73
C PRO A 308 4.50 -6.48 -13.38
N LYS A 309 5.40 -7.14 -14.12
CA LYS A 309 5.10 -8.44 -14.75
C LYS A 309 4.92 -9.59 -13.75
N GLU A 310 5.54 -9.49 -12.57
CA GLU A 310 5.44 -10.47 -11.49
C GLU A 310 4.26 -10.20 -10.57
N LEU A 311 3.76 -8.95 -10.56
CA LEU A 311 2.53 -8.56 -9.88
C LEU A 311 1.29 -9.11 -10.57
N ALA A 312 1.28 -9.15 -11.91
CA ALA A 312 0.11 -9.52 -12.71
C ALA A 312 -0.58 -10.84 -12.28
N PRO A 313 0.14 -11.92 -11.93
CA PRO A 313 -0.47 -13.15 -11.43
C PRO A 313 -1.36 -12.98 -10.19
N TYR A 314 -1.05 -12.01 -9.31
CA TYR A 314 -1.83 -11.77 -8.08
C TYR A 314 -3.17 -11.04 -8.31
N PHE A 315 -3.39 -10.51 -9.50
CA PHE A 315 -4.73 -10.10 -9.95
C PHE A 315 -5.55 -11.30 -10.45
N GLY A 316 -4.87 -12.40 -10.78
CA GLY A 316 -5.48 -13.55 -11.46
C GLY A 316 -5.81 -13.26 -12.92
N THR A 317 -6.83 -13.95 -13.43
CA THR A 317 -7.40 -13.71 -14.76
C THR A 317 -8.83 -13.18 -14.64
N PRO A 318 -9.43 -12.63 -15.72
CA PRO A 318 -10.84 -12.21 -15.69
C PRO A 318 -11.81 -13.34 -15.26
N GLU A 319 -11.49 -14.60 -15.61
CA GLU A 319 -12.30 -15.78 -15.26
C GLU A 319 -12.00 -16.28 -13.85
N LYS A 320 -10.80 -16.05 -13.36
CA LYS A 320 -10.30 -16.49 -12.03
C LYS A 320 -9.59 -15.34 -11.34
N PRO A 321 -10.29 -14.27 -10.96
CA PRO A 321 -9.70 -13.14 -10.26
C PRO A 321 -9.21 -13.51 -8.85
N GLU A 322 -8.08 -12.93 -8.46
CA GLU A 322 -7.50 -13.02 -7.12
C GLU A 322 -7.69 -11.71 -6.36
N CYS A 323 -6.63 -10.93 -6.13
CA CYS A 323 -6.76 -9.61 -5.51
C CYS A 323 -7.52 -8.64 -6.42
N HIS A 324 -8.28 -7.72 -5.83
CA HIS A 324 -8.89 -6.60 -6.54
C HIS A 324 -7.87 -5.51 -6.84
N MET A 325 -6.96 -5.29 -5.89
CA MET A 325 -5.96 -4.23 -5.92
C MET A 325 -4.61 -4.73 -5.43
N LEU A 326 -3.54 -4.10 -5.95
CA LEU A 326 -2.17 -4.27 -5.49
C LEU A 326 -1.49 -2.92 -5.35
N TYR A 327 -0.39 -2.86 -4.60
CA TYR A 327 0.43 -1.66 -4.49
C TYR A 327 1.32 -1.46 -5.72
N ASN A 328 1.42 -0.24 -6.20
CA ASN A 328 2.36 0.16 -7.26
C ASN A 328 3.73 0.54 -6.67
N ALA A 329 4.33 -0.39 -5.94
CA ALA A 329 5.56 -0.18 -5.18
C ALA A 329 6.77 0.13 -6.10
N THR A 330 6.84 -0.53 -7.25
CA THR A 330 7.94 -0.32 -8.21
C THR A 330 7.93 1.09 -8.78
N THR A 331 6.75 1.63 -9.09
CA THR A 331 6.65 3.02 -9.54
C THR A 331 7.06 3.98 -8.43
N MET A 332 6.70 3.71 -7.18
CA MET A 332 7.08 4.51 -6.02
C MET A 332 8.61 4.61 -5.89
N CYS A 333 9.33 3.51 -5.84
CA CYS A 333 10.80 3.55 -5.70
C CYS A 333 11.48 4.14 -6.95
N THR A 334 10.94 3.89 -8.16
CA THR A 334 11.44 4.48 -9.40
C THR A 334 11.21 5.99 -9.46
N LEU A 335 10.14 6.49 -8.86
CA LEU A 335 9.88 7.92 -8.73
C LEU A 335 11.01 8.62 -7.97
N TRP A 336 11.41 8.08 -6.82
CA TRP A 336 12.52 8.61 -6.03
C TRP A 336 13.87 8.44 -6.74
N HIS A 337 14.09 7.33 -7.43
CA HIS A 337 15.25 7.19 -8.32
C HIS A 337 15.31 8.34 -9.34
N THR A 338 14.19 8.66 -9.98
CA THR A 338 14.10 9.73 -10.99
C THR A 338 14.40 11.11 -10.40
N VAL A 339 13.93 11.39 -9.17
CA VAL A 339 14.28 12.63 -8.46
C VAL A 339 15.79 12.76 -8.24
N ALA A 340 16.44 11.68 -7.81
CA ALA A 340 17.89 11.70 -7.55
C ALA A 340 18.73 11.82 -8.83
N THR A 341 18.32 11.14 -9.89
CA THR A 341 19.08 11.10 -11.17
C THR A 341 18.69 12.23 -12.13
N LYS A 342 17.49 12.81 -11.96
CA LYS A 342 16.89 13.76 -12.91
C LYS A 342 16.71 13.18 -14.32
N ASP A 343 16.61 11.85 -14.43
CA ASP A 343 16.44 11.10 -15.68
C ASP A 343 15.17 10.24 -15.60
N VAL A 344 14.21 10.51 -16.48
CA VAL A 344 12.90 9.85 -16.50
C VAL A 344 12.89 8.51 -17.25
N SER A 345 14.02 8.06 -17.78
CA SER A 345 14.08 6.88 -18.67
C SER A 345 13.55 5.62 -18.00
N LEU A 346 13.96 5.34 -16.75
CA LEU A 346 13.44 4.19 -16.00
C LEU A 346 11.97 4.38 -15.61
N LEU A 347 11.59 5.57 -15.15
CA LEU A 347 10.19 5.85 -14.76
C LEU A 347 9.25 5.72 -15.96
N ARG A 348 9.66 6.22 -17.13
CA ARG A 348 8.91 6.06 -18.38
C ARG A 348 8.76 4.59 -18.74
N TYR A 349 9.86 3.84 -18.72
CA TYR A 349 9.86 2.40 -19.02
C TYR A 349 8.93 1.62 -18.06
N GLN A 350 8.98 1.91 -16.76
CA GLN A 350 8.11 1.31 -15.75
C GLN A 350 6.63 1.69 -15.96
N THR A 351 6.38 2.96 -16.21
CA THR A 351 5.02 3.47 -16.50
C THR A 351 4.44 2.76 -17.72
N ASP A 352 5.22 2.59 -18.80
CA ASP A 352 4.80 1.87 -20.02
C ASP A 352 4.44 0.41 -19.75
N GLN A 353 5.08 -0.25 -18.77
CA GLN A 353 4.70 -1.60 -18.39
C GLN A 353 3.38 -1.63 -17.62
N VAL A 354 3.20 -0.72 -16.67
CA VAL A 354 1.97 -0.63 -15.86
C VAL A 354 0.75 -0.29 -16.72
N VAL A 355 0.85 0.69 -17.61
CA VAL A 355 -0.30 1.11 -18.44
C VAL A 355 -0.71 0.07 -19.50
N ARG A 356 0.13 -0.91 -19.79
CA ARG A 356 -0.20 -2.05 -20.69
C ARG A 356 -0.96 -3.17 -19.99
N LEU A 357 -1.00 -3.17 -18.66
CA LEU A 357 -1.78 -4.15 -17.90
C LEU A 357 -3.29 -3.94 -18.13
N PRO A 358 -4.11 -4.95 -17.92
CA PRO A 358 -5.56 -4.81 -18.04
C PRO A 358 -6.10 -3.67 -17.16
N LYS A 359 -7.02 -2.87 -17.67
CA LYS A 359 -7.63 -1.74 -16.95
C LYS A 359 -8.42 -2.17 -15.71
N SER A 360 -8.81 -3.43 -15.64
CA SER A 360 -9.46 -4.04 -14.47
C SER A 360 -8.51 -4.27 -13.29
N TYR A 361 -7.20 -4.12 -13.48
CA TYR A 361 -6.22 -4.24 -12.41
C TYR A 361 -6.15 -2.94 -11.63
N GLY A 362 -6.67 -2.96 -10.39
CA GLY A 362 -6.67 -1.81 -9.51
C GLY A 362 -5.31 -1.60 -8.85
N PHE A 363 -4.77 -0.40 -8.91
CA PHE A 363 -3.53 -0.06 -8.21
C PHE A 363 -3.75 0.95 -7.10
N ILE A 364 -3.12 0.71 -5.94
CA ILE A 364 -2.86 1.74 -4.94
C ILE A 364 -1.56 2.42 -5.33
N ASN A 365 -1.65 3.70 -5.68
CA ASN A 365 -0.50 4.55 -6.00
C ASN A 365 -0.14 5.41 -4.79
N TYR A 366 1.14 5.55 -4.49
CA TYR A 366 1.62 6.31 -3.34
C TYR A 366 3.05 6.80 -3.58
N ILE A 367 3.44 7.85 -2.87
CA ILE A 367 4.81 8.40 -2.92
C ILE A 367 5.67 7.77 -1.83
N ARG A 368 5.09 7.56 -0.65
CA ARG A 368 5.62 6.81 0.48
C ARG A 368 4.49 6.19 1.28
N CYS A 369 4.82 5.27 2.16
CA CYS A 369 3.88 4.69 3.12
C CYS A 369 4.49 4.68 4.54
N HIS A 370 3.98 3.83 5.40
CA HIS A 370 4.50 3.58 6.75
C HIS A 370 5.81 2.79 6.74
N ASP A 371 6.11 2.09 5.63
CA ASP A 371 7.33 1.33 5.47
C ASP A 371 8.45 2.17 4.89
N ASP A 372 9.65 1.62 4.99
CA ASP A 372 10.85 2.12 4.36
C ASP A 372 10.83 1.98 2.83
N ILE A 373 11.69 2.71 2.15
CA ILE A 373 11.86 2.67 0.69
C ILE A 373 13.07 1.81 0.36
N GLY A 374 12.82 0.62 -0.20
CA GLY A 374 13.87 -0.23 -0.76
C GLY A 374 14.13 0.08 -2.23
N TRP A 375 15.38 -0.05 -2.68
CA TRP A 375 15.77 0.20 -4.08
C TRP A 375 15.50 -1.04 -4.97
N GLY A 376 14.23 -1.47 -5.05
CA GLY A 376 13.77 -2.52 -5.96
C GLY A 376 13.63 -2.02 -7.40
N LEU A 377 14.74 -1.60 -8.01
CA LEU A 377 14.79 -1.05 -9.35
C LEU A 377 15.11 -2.14 -10.39
N ASP A 378 14.70 -1.95 -11.64
CA ASP A 378 15.15 -2.81 -12.75
C ASP A 378 16.62 -2.52 -13.10
N PHE A 379 17.55 -3.17 -12.40
CA PHE A 379 18.97 -3.02 -12.66
C PHE A 379 19.41 -3.61 -14.00
N ASN A 380 18.64 -4.54 -14.60
CA ASN A 380 18.91 -5.01 -15.96
C ASN A 380 18.67 -3.91 -16.99
N PHE A 381 17.66 -3.06 -16.74
CA PHE A 381 17.44 -1.87 -17.57
C PHE A 381 18.54 -0.82 -17.32
N LEU A 382 18.86 -0.52 -16.05
CA LEU A 382 19.84 0.51 -15.66
C LEU A 382 21.26 0.21 -16.15
N LYS A 383 21.68 -1.05 -16.19
CA LYS A 383 22.97 -1.48 -16.77
C LYS A 383 23.18 -1.05 -18.21
N ARG A 384 22.09 -0.89 -18.99
CA ARG A 384 22.18 -0.37 -20.38
C ARG A 384 22.68 1.07 -20.43
N PHE A 385 22.57 1.80 -19.33
CA PHE A 385 23.06 3.18 -19.15
C PHE A 385 24.35 3.25 -18.31
N GLY A 386 25.01 2.10 -18.08
CA GLY A 386 26.25 2.03 -17.31
C GLY A 386 26.07 2.16 -15.79
N MET A 387 24.85 1.98 -15.28
CA MET A 387 24.57 2.04 -13.85
C MET A 387 24.68 0.64 -13.23
N GLU A 388 25.78 0.39 -12.54
CA GLU A 388 25.99 -0.87 -11.81
C GLU A 388 25.25 -0.86 -10.47
N GLU A 389 24.61 -1.98 -10.13
CA GLU A 389 23.65 -2.10 -9.03
C GLU A 389 24.20 -1.60 -7.69
N VAL A 390 25.34 -2.14 -7.23
CA VAL A 390 25.92 -1.80 -5.93
C VAL A 390 26.30 -0.32 -5.85
N ALA A 391 27.01 0.17 -6.85
CA ALA A 391 27.45 1.58 -6.89
C ALA A 391 26.25 2.53 -6.96
N HIS A 392 25.19 2.14 -7.69
CA HIS A 392 24.00 2.96 -7.83
C HIS A 392 23.13 2.98 -6.55
N LYS A 393 23.04 1.85 -5.84
CA LYS A 393 22.40 1.81 -4.52
C LYS A 393 23.13 2.73 -3.52
N HIS A 394 24.46 2.69 -3.48
CA HIS A 394 25.24 3.62 -2.65
C HIS A 394 24.97 5.08 -3.02
N PHE A 395 24.95 5.40 -4.33
CA PHE A 395 24.62 6.76 -4.78
C PHE A 395 23.25 7.22 -4.26
N LEU A 396 22.21 6.39 -4.35
CA LEU A 396 20.86 6.71 -3.87
C LEU A 396 20.85 6.88 -2.34
N ASN A 397 21.52 6.00 -1.62
CA ASN A 397 21.65 6.08 -0.17
C ASN A 397 22.30 7.41 0.25
N ASP A 398 23.43 7.78 -0.37
CA ASP A 398 24.13 9.03 -0.07
C ASP A 398 23.31 10.26 -0.47
N TYR A 399 22.60 10.20 -1.60
CA TYR A 399 21.73 11.28 -2.04
C TYR A 399 20.63 11.56 -1.01
N TYR A 400 19.91 10.52 -0.60
CA TYR A 400 18.74 10.71 0.28
C TYR A 400 19.11 10.97 1.74
N GLN A 401 20.28 10.54 2.20
CA GLN A 401 20.82 10.98 3.48
C GLN A 401 21.32 12.44 3.45
N GLY A 402 21.38 13.06 2.28
CA GLY A 402 21.91 14.42 2.13
C GLY A 402 23.41 14.54 2.29
N ILE A 403 24.15 13.46 2.07
CA ILE A 403 25.62 13.42 2.10
C ILE A 403 26.19 14.12 0.87
N LEU A 404 25.53 13.96 -0.28
CA LEU A 404 25.98 14.58 -1.53
C LEU A 404 25.72 16.08 -1.51
N PRO A 405 26.71 16.94 -1.90
CA PRO A 405 26.61 18.41 -1.76
C PRO A 405 25.43 19.05 -2.49
N TYR A 406 24.92 18.40 -3.53
CA TYR A 406 23.80 18.88 -4.34
C TYR A 406 22.45 18.28 -3.91
N SER A 407 22.42 17.39 -2.94
CA SER A 407 21.19 16.88 -2.36
C SER A 407 20.68 17.80 -1.25
N ASN A 408 19.38 18.08 -1.27
CA ASN A 408 18.69 18.78 -0.19
C ASN A 408 17.85 17.82 0.68
N SER A 409 17.89 16.53 0.40
CA SER A 409 17.17 15.52 1.18
C SER A 409 17.76 15.34 2.57
N THR A 410 16.91 14.90 3.51
CA THR A 410 17.29 14.47 4.86
C THR A 410 16.55 13.19 5.21
N GLY A 411 17.26 12.20 5.75
CA GLY A 411 16.69 10.93 6.17
C GLY A 411 17.74 9.96 6.67
N GLU A 412 17.32 8.76 7.01
CA GLU A 412 18.17 7.70 7.58
C GLU A 412 18.01 6.38 6.83
N LEU A 413 19.03 5.56 6.92
CA LEU A 413 19.00 4.19 6.41
C LEU A 413 18.59 3.22 7.53
N TYR A 414 17.78 2.25 7.16
CA TYR A 414 17.40 1.12 7.99
C TYR A 414 17.95 -0.17 7.37
N ASN A 415 18.42 -1.10 8.20
CA ASN A 415 18.95 -2.42 7.79
C ASN A 415 20.01 -2.34 6.66
N ALA A 416 20.92 -1.36 6.75
CA ALA A 416 21.90 -1.10 5.71
C ALA A 416 23.03 -2.15 5.67
N ASP A 417 23.36 -2.61 4.46
CA ASP A 417 24.54 -3.44 4.18
C ASP A 417 25.57 -2.64 3.37
N PRO A 418 26.72 -2.28 3.96
CA PRO A 418 27.73 -1.49 3.28
C PRO A 418 28.45 -2.24 2.14
N VAL A 419 28.32 -3.56 2.05
CA VAL A 419 28.97 -4.37 1.01
C VAL A 419 28.13 -4.41 -0.26
N THR A 420 26.83 -4.67 -0.12
CA THR A 420 25.90 -4.78 -1.25
C THR A 420 25.25 -3.45 -1.62
N GLY A 421 25.34 -2.45 -0.74
CA GLY A 421 24.61 -1.18 -0.85
C GLY A 421 23.11 -1.34 -0.56
N ASP A 422 22.66 -2.54 -0.23
CA ASP A 422 21.27 -2.76 0.17
C ASP A 422 20.99 -1.99 1.46
N ALA A 423 19.96 -1.19 1.40
CA ALA A 423 19.47 -0.41 2.51
C ALA A 423 18.00 -0.05 2.26
N ARG A 424 17.33 0.31 3.32
CA ARG A 424 15.98 0.82 3.29
C ARG A 424 15.98 2.25 3.78
N PHE A 425 15.46 3.16 2.97
CA PHE A 425 15.50 4.57 3.27
C PHE A 425 14.23 5.02 3.99
N CYS A 426 14.39 5.82 5.04
CA CYS A 426 13.31 6.33 5.88
C CYS A 426 13.33 7.85 5.92
N ALA A 427 12.26 8.49 5.48
CA ALA A 427 12.00 9.92 5.60
C ALA A 427 10.56 10.29 5.22
N THR A 428 10.10 11.48 5.61
CA THR A 428 8.86 12.08 5.10
C THR A 428 9.06 12.66 3.70
N THR A 429 7.98 12.81 2.93
CA THR A 429 8.02 13.42 1.59
C THR A 429 8.63 14.82 1.63
N ALA A 430 8.23 15.65 2.58
CA ALA A 430 8.75 17.01 2.76
C ALA A 430 10.26 17.04 3.03
N SER A 431 10.78 16.07 3.82
CA SER A 431 12.20 15.95 4.13
C SER A 431 13.01 15.48 2.91
N MET A 432 12.48 14.50 2.16
CA MET A 432 13.09 14.05 0.91
C MET A 432 13.11 15.14 -0.16
N CYS A 433 12.10 15.99 -0.22
CA CYS A 433 12.01 17.12 -1.13
C CYS A 433 12.87 18.32 -0.73
N GLY A 434 13.49 18.30 0.47
CA GLY A 434 14.39 19.36 0.95
C GLY A 434 13.68 20.51 1.67
N ILE A 435 12.40 20.39 2.01
CA ILE A 435 11.65 21.39 2.79
C ILE A 435 12.26 21.52 4.18
N GLU A 436 12.56 20.37 4.83
CA GLU A 436 13.17 20.33 6.15
C GLU A 436 14.55 21.03 6.17
N ARG A 437 15.45 20.67 5.25
CA ARG A 437 16.79 21.28 5.16
C ARG A 437 16.69 22.76 4.89
N GLY A 438 15.83 23.19 3.96
CA GLY A 438 15.61 24.60 3.67
C GLY A 438 15.09 25.39 4.88
N GLY A 439 14.20 24.79 5.65
CA GLY A 439 13.69 25.34 6.90
C GLY A 439 14.78 25.47 7.97
N PHE A 440 15.60 24.44 8.16
CA PHE A 440 16.71 24.45 9.10
C PHE A 440 17.76 25.51 8.75
N GLU A 441 18.07 25.66 7.46
CA GLU A 441 19.01 26.68 6.96
C GLU A 441 18.41 28.10 6.90
N GLY A 442 17.14 28.27 7.19
CA GLY A 442 16.42 29.55 7.01
C GLY A 442 16.32 30.00 5.55
N ASN A 443 16.52 29.09 4.60
CA ASN A 443 16.58 29.39 3.17
C ASN A 443 15.20 29.19 2.50
N GLN A 444 14.45 30.30 2.40
CA GLN A 444 13.08 30.29 1.83
C GLN A 444 13.06 29.88 0.34
N ALA A 445 14.13 30.11 -0.41
CA ALA A 445 14.22 29.67 -1.80
C ALA A 445 14.32 28.14 -1.91
N LYS A 446 15.09 27.50 -1.01
CA LYS A 446 15.14 26.02 -0.91
C LYS A 446 13.80 25.46 -0.48
N VAL A 447 13.15 26.02 0.55
CA VAL A 447 11.80 25.63 0.97
C VAL A 447 10.84 25.72 -0.21
N GLY A 448 10.86 26.82 -0.95
CA GLY A 448 10.01 27.02 -2.13
C GLY A 448 10.23 25.97 -3.21
N ARG A 449 11.47 25.58 -3.49
CA ARG A 449 11.81 24.52 -4.45
C ARG A 449 11.38 23.14 -3.94
N GLY A 450 11.54 22.87 -2.65
CA GLY A 450 11.07 21.63 -2.03
C GLY A 450 9.56 21.47 -2.14
N ILE A 451 8.78 22.53 -1.89
CA ILE A 451 7.33 22.52 -2.07
C ILE A 451 6.95 22.30 -3.54
N GLN A 452 7.69 22.91 -4.47
CA GLN A 452 7.44 22.71 -5.90
C GLN A 452 7.67 21.25 -6.31
N LEU A 453 8.74 20.64 -5.84
CA LEU A 453 9.04 19.21 -6.07
C LEU A 453 7.94 18.33 -5.45
N ASP A 454 7.57 18.57 -4.20
CA ASP A 454 6.51 17.85 -3.49
C ASP A 454 5.19 17.88 -4.27
N LEU A 455 4.74 19.06 -4.68
CA LEU A 455 3.51 19.22 -5.48
C LEU A 455 3.62 18.58 -6.88
N MET A 456 4.79 18.60 -7.51
CA MET A 456 5.00 17.91 -8.79
C MET A 456 4.90 16.39 -8.64
N LEU A 457 5.44 15.82 -7.57
CA LEU A 457 5.31 14.39 -7.27
C LEU A 457 3.86 13.99 -7.00
N HIS A 458 3.12 14.79 -6.26
CA HIS A 458 1.69 14.56 -6.03
C HIS A 458 0.85 14.79 -7.30
N ALA A 459 1.23 15.73 -8.16
CA ALA A 459 0.58 15.89 -9.46
C ALA A 459 0.78 14.65 -10.34
N PHE A 460 1.98 14.04 -10.33
CA PHE A 460 2.21 12.75 -10.99
C PHE A 460 1.41 11.62 -10.34
N LEU A 461 1.38 11.54 -9.00
CA LEU A 461 0.59 10.56 -8.25
C LEU A 461 -0.89 10.61 -8.66
N LEU A 462 -1.50 11.79 -8.62
CA LEU A 462 -2.91 12.02 -8.92
C LEU A 462 -3.23 11.88 -10.42
N PHE A 463 -2.23 11.92 -11.28
CA PHE A 463 -2.38 11.69 -12.72
C PHE A 463 -2.48 10.21 -13.08
N GLN A 464 -2.03 9.29 -12.25
CA GLN A 464 -2.02 7.84 -12.52
C GLN A 464 -3.43 7.22 -12.46
N SER A 465 -3.58 6.06 -13.12
CA SER A 465 -4.76 5.18 -12.94
C SER A 465 -4.69 4.46 -11.60
N GLY A 466 -5.83 4.20 -10.98
CA GLY A 466 -5.92 3.58 -9.65
C GLY A 466 -6.21 4.61 -8.55
N ILE A 467 -6.10 4.21 -7.30
CA ILE A 467 -6.39 5.03 -6.13
C ILE A 467 -5.09 5.70 -5.65
N PRO A 468 -4.97 7.03 -5.72
CA PRO A 468 -3.87 7.75 -5.09
C PRO A 468 -4.06 7.76 -3.57
N VAL A 469 -3.01 7.43 -2.82
CA VAL A 469 -3.04 7.39 -1.36
C VAL A 469 -1.89 8.23 -0.82
N ILE A 470 -2.21 9.17 0.06
CA ILE A 470 -1.27 10.07 0.74
C ILE A 470 -1.00 9.51 2.14
N TYR A 471 0.23 9.60 2.62
CA TYR A 471 0.51 9.28 4.02
C TYR A 471 0.20 10.49 4.90
N SER A 472 -0.51 10.26 6.00
CA SER A 472 -0.92 11.29 6.96
C SER A 472 0.25 12.19 7.39
N GLY A 473 0.10 13.49 7.22
CA GLY A 473 1.11 14.52 7.44
C GLY A 473 1.75 15.05 6.16
N ASP A 474 1.77 14.29 5.06
CA ASP A 474 2.32 14.79 3.80
C ASP A 474 1.47 15.94 3.25
N GLU A 475 0.15 15.92 3.46
CA GLU A 475 -0.79 16.97 3.03
C GLU A 475 -0.57 18.32 3.73
N ILE A 476 0.19 18.32 4.83
CA ILE A 476 0.59 19.53 5.55
C ILE A 476 2.11 19.78 5.52
N GLY A 477 2.85 19.03 4.71
CA GLY A 477 4.30 19.14 4.58
C GLY A 477 5.06 18.80 5.87
N ALA A 478 4.61 17.77 6.60
CA ALA A 478 5.26 17.30 7.83
C ALA A 478 6.68 16.79 7.54
N VAL A 479 7.64 17.19 8.40
CA VAL A 479 9.04 16.80 8.31
C VAL A 479 9.35 15.62 9.24
N ASN A 480 10.57 15.08 9.16
CA ASN A 480 11.04 13.96 9.96
C ASN A 480 10.92 14.22 11.47
N ASP A 481 10.54 13.17 12.21
CA ASP A 481 10.51 13.18 13.69
C ASP A 481 11.80 12.58 14.27
N TRP A 482 12.81 13.40 14.43
CA TRP A 482 14.10 13.01 15.03
C TRP A 482 14.01 12.67 16.53
N SER A 483 12.87 12.92 17.16
CA SER A 483 12.70 12.65 18.59
C SER A 483 12.60 11.15 18.91
N TYR A 484 12.33 10.29 17.91
CA TYR A 484 12.21 8.84 18.09
C TYR A 484 13.50 8.20 18.65
N HIS A 485 14.67 8.76 18.38
CA HIS A 485 15.95 8.32 18.95
C HIS A 485 16.00 8.37 20.49
N LYS A 486 15.11 9.15 21.11
CA LYS A 486 15.02 9.27 22.58
C LYS A 486 14.11 8.22 23.20
N ASP A 487 13.37 7.49 22.41
CA ASP A 487 12.48 6.42 22.84
C ASP A 487 13.21 5.07 22.71
N PRO A 488 13.58 4.39 23.81
CA PRO A 488 14.32 3.13 23.74
C PRO A 488 13.61 2.00 22.98
N LEU A 489 12.27 2.08 22.84
CA LEU A 489 11.48 1.09 22.10
C LEU A 489 11.46 1.35 20.60
N LYS A 490 11.96 2.51 20.14
CA LYS A 490 11.91 2.95 18.75
C LYS A 490 13.28 3.25 18.16
N ALA A 491 14.26 3.58 18.99
CA ALA A 491 15.57 4.13 18.59
C ALA A 491 16.33 3.25 17.57
N GLU A 492 16.10 1.94 17.57
CA GLU A 492 16.75 0.98 16.67
C GLU A 492 15.99 0.78 15.34
N ASP A 493 14.83 1.43 15.17
CA ASP A 493 13.99 1.29 13.97
C ASP A 493 13.78 2.65 13.30
N SER A 494 14.59 2.95 12.28
CA SER A 494 14.56 4.22 11.55
C SER A 494 13.21 4.53 10.87
N ARG A 495 12.29 3.55 10.75
CA ARG A 495 10.94 3.80 10.22
C ARG A 495 10.16 4.78 11.09
N TYR A 496 10.48 4.87 12.38
CA TYR A 496 9.85 5.86 13.27
C TYR A 496 10.21 7.31 12.94
N LEU A 497 11.26 7.55 12.16
CA LEU A 497 11.61 8.88 11.66
C LEU A 497 10.46 9.51 10.86
N HIS A 498 9.76 8.70 10.06
CA HIS A 498 8.67 9.16 9.21
C HIS A 498 7.27 8.73 9.70
N ARG A 499 7.20 8.10 10.87
CA ARG A 499 5.96 7.72 11.57
C ARG A 499 5.67 8.66 12.75
N GLY A 500 6.06 9.95 12.63
CA GLY A 500 5.86 10.96 13.67
C GLY A 500 4.38 11.21 13.99
N LYS A 501 4.13 11.83 15.13
CA LYS A 501 2.77 12.26 15.50
C LYS A 501 2.29 13.38 14.59
N PHE A 502 1.03 13.32 14.21
CA PHE A 502 0.38 14.35 13.43
C PHE A 502 0.28 15.67 14.23
N ASP A 503 0.75 16.76 13.64
CA ASP A 503 0.74 18.07 14.30
C ASP A 503 -0.55 18.84 14.01
N TRP A 504 -1.53 18.71 14.89
CA TRP A 504 -2.80 19.45 14.78
C TRP A 504 -2.64 20.97 14.87
N ASN A 505 -1.56 21.48 15.50
CA ASN A 505 -1.27 22.91 15.48
C ASN A 505 -0.77 23.39 14.10
N ALA A 506 -0.16 22.48 13.33
CA ALA A 506 0.22 22.81 11.96
C ALA A 506 -1.01 22.94 11.04
N VAL A 507 -2.10 22.25 11.31
CA VAL A 507 -3.37 22.37 10.56
C VAL A 507 -3.92 23.81 10.61
N GLU A 508 -3.78 24.52 11.73
CA GLU A 508 -4.19 25.92 11.83
C GLU A 508 -3.41 26.86 10.87
N LYS A 509 -2.23 26.42 10.42
CA LYS A 509 -1.40 27.20 9.49
C LYS A 509 -1.84 27.04 8.03
N ILE A 510 -2.71 26.08 7.72
CA ILE A 510 -3.29 25.90 6.38
C ILE A 510 -3.98 27.21 5.93
N GLU A 511 -4.67 27.88 6.84
CA GLU A 511 -5.37 29.14 6.56
C GLU A 511 -4.45 30.39 6.55
N ARG A 512 -3.14 30.23 6.84
CA ARG A 512 -2.18 31.35 6.89
C ARG A 512 -1.38 31.44 5.59
N PRO A 513 -1.64 32.42 4.71
CA PRO A 513 -0.94 32.53 3.44
C PRO A 513 0.58 32.54 3.57
N GLY A 514 1.26 31.81 2.69
CA GLY A 514 2.71 31.77 2.60
C GLY A 514 3.40 30.75 3.51
N THR A 515 2.70 30.13 4.44
CA THR A 515 3.26 29.01 5.24
C THR A 515 3.46 27.76 4.36
N VAL A 516 4.32 26.84 4.78
CA VAL A 516 4.51 25.53 4.11
C VAL A 516 3.17 24.81 4.02
N GLN A 517 2.44 24.72 5.14
CA GLN A 517 1.14 24.07 5.26
C GLN A 517 0.11 24.63 4.27
N ASN A 518 -0.02 25.96 4.21
CA ASN A 518 -0.93 26.61 3.27
C ASN A 518 -0.59 26.30 1.81
N ARG A 519 0.70 26.32 1.46
CA ARG A 519 1.16 26.11 0.09
C ARG A 519 1.03 24.65 -0.34
N VAL A 520 1.41 23.68 0.52
CA VAL A 520 1.31 22.25 0.24
C VAL A 520 -0.17 21.85 0.18
N HIS A 521 -0.93 22.08 1.25
CA HIS A 521 -2.34 21.69 1.31
C HIS A 521 -3.17 22.36 0.20
N GLY A 522 -3.00 23.65 -0.03
CA GLY A 522 -3.72 24.35 -1.09
C GLY A 522 -3.36 23.85 -2.49
N GLY A 523 -2.10 23.51 -2.72
CA GLY A 523 -1.65 22.91 -3.98
C GLY A 523 -2.24 21.51 -4.20
N LEU A 524 -2.25 20.67 -3.16
CA LEU A 524 -2.87 19.36 -3.20
C LEU A 524 -4.38 19.42 -3.43
N SER A 525 -5.09 20.29 -2.70
CA SER A 525 -6.54 20.45 -2.87
C SER A 525 -6.94 20.80 -4.30
N ILE A 526 -6.16 21.64 -5.00
CA ILE A 526 -6.39 21.97 -6.41
C ILE A 526 -6.25 20.74 -7.30
N LEU A 527 -5.23 19.90 -7.07
CA LEU A 527 -4.98 18.67 -7.84
C LEU A 527 -6.04 17.61 -7.58
N GLU A 528 -6.44 17.44 -6.34
CA GLU A 528 -7.47 16.48 -5.89
C GLU A 528 -8.83 16.85 -6.48
N GLU A 529 -9.23 18.12 -6.38
CA GLU A 529 -10.46 18.62 -7.00
C GLU A 529 -10.46 18.42 -8.52
N ALA A 530 -9.33 18.67 -9.18
CA ALA A 530 -9.20 18.49 -10.61
C ALA A 530 -9.43 17.02 -11.00
N ARG A 531 -8.81 16.08 -10.28
CA ARG A 531 -9.00 14.64 -10.48
C ARG A 531 -10.44 14.21 -10.26
N LEU A 532 -11.05 14.62 -9.15
CA LEU A 532 -12.42 14.23 -8.78
C LEU A 532 -13.47 14.73 -9.80
N LYS A 533 -13.23 15.88 -10.42
CA LYS A 533 -14.19 16.53 -11.33
C LYS A 533 -14.23 15.94 -12.74
N ASP A 534 -13.19 15.24 -13.18
CA ASP A 534 -13.07 14.85 -14.58
C ASP A 534 -12.84 13.33 -14.74
N ALA A 535 -13.79 12.66 -15.37
CA ALA A 535 -13.80 11.22 -15.56
C ALA A 535 -12.64 10.71 -16.45
N VAL A 536 -11.87 11.58 -17.08
CA VAL A 536 -10.64 11.21 -17.79
C VAL A 536 -9.58 10.61 -16.85
N PHE A 537 -9.69 10.85 -15.54
CA PHE A 537 -8.79 10.28 -14.53
C PHE A 537 -9.21 8.89 -14.04
N SER A 538 -10.37 8.36 -14.45
CA SER A 538 -10.78 6.98 -14.18
C SER A 538 -9.77 5.98 -14.73
N SER A 539 -9.63 4.82 -14.09
CA SER A 539 -8.79 3.71 -14.57
C SER A 539 -9.24 3.16 -15.92
N ASN A 540 -10.49 3.40 -16.31
CA ASN A 540 -11.04 3.02 -17.60
C ASN A 540 -10.55 3.92 -18.77
N ALA A 541 -9.89 5.07 -18.50
CA ALA A 541 -9.27 5.89 -19.52
C ALA A 541 -8.07 5.17 -20.18
N ASP A 542 -7.78 5.48 -21.44
CA ASP A 542 -6.54 5.07 -22.09
C ASP A 542 -5.40 5.97 -21.59
N VAL A 543 -4.28 5.39 -21.24
CA VAL A 543 -3.10 6.10 -20.74
C VAL A 543 -1.87 5.65 -21.52
N TYR A 544 -1.05 6.61 -21.94
CA TYR A 544 0.21 6.35 -22.63
C TYR A 544 1.26 7.35 -22.17
N THR A 545 2.54 6.96 -22.21
CA THR A 545 3.63 7.92 -22.17
C THR A 545 3.79 8.58 -23.54
N ILE A 546 4.27 9.82 -23.55
CA ILE A 546 4.55 10.57 -24.78
C ILE A 546 6.00 11.02 -24.79
N GLU A 547 6.59 11.06 -26.00
CA GLU A 547 7.97 11.51 -26.19
C GLU A 547 8.05 13.03 -26.03
N THR A 548 8.88 13.49 -25.11
CA THR A 548 9.14 14.91 -24.83
C THR A 548 10.44 15.42 -25.44
N HIS A 549 11.27 14.51 -25.98
CA HIS A 549 12.65 14.77 -26.43
C HIS A 549 13.55 15.43 -25.38
N ASN A 550 13.26 15.13 -24.10
CA ASN A 550 14.01 15.63 -22.95
C ASN A 550 14.03 14.55 -21.85
N SER A 551 15.25 14.15 -21.44
CA SER A 551 15.44 13.09 -20.44
C SER A 551 15.02 13.47 -19.02
N ALA A 552 14.80 14.76 -18.73
CA ALA A 552 14.37 15.22 -17.42
C ALA A 552 12.84 15.44 -17.31
N VAL A 553 12.11 15.30 -18.42
CA VAL A 553 10.67 15.58 -18.44
C VAL A 553 9.88 14.34 -18.85
N LEU A 554 9.06 13.84 -17.94
CA LEU A 554 8.08 12.81 -18.25
C LEU A 554 6.84 13.44 -18.89
N GLY A 555 6.42 12.88 -20.02
CA GLY A 555 5.15 13.21 -20.66
C GLY A 555 4.19 12.02 -20.63
N MET A 556 2.93 12.28 -20.31
CA MET A 556 1.84 11.29 -20.32
C MET A 556 0.59 11.89 -20.95
N ILE A 557 -0.25 11.03 -21.52
CA ILE A 557 -1.58 11.42 -21.99
C ILE A 557 -2.62 10.44 -21.47
N ARG A 558 -3.76 10.99 -21.05
CA ARG A 558 -4.97 10.24 -20.71
C ARG A 558 -6.07 10.58 -21.70
N MET A 559 -6.86 9.58 -22.11
CA MET A 559 -7.93 9.76 -23.08
C MET A 559 -9.19 8.99 -22.66
N ARG A 560 -10.34 9.66 -22.69
CA ARG A 560 -11.66 9.03 -22.48
C ARG A 560 -12.66 9.62 -23.47
N GLY A 561 -13.05 8.82 -24.47
CA GLY A 561 -13.89 9.32 -25.55
C GLY A 561 -13.17 10.41 -26.36
N LYS A 562 -13.74 11.62 -26.39
CA LYS A 562 -13.13 12.78 -27.07
C LYS A 562 -12.27 13.66 -26.15
N GLU A 563 -12.30 13.41 -24.86
CA GLU A 563 -11.51 14.18 -23.88
C GLU A 563 -10.09 13.64 -23.80
N LYS A 564 -9.13 14.54 -23.73
CA LYS A 564 -7.71 14.23 -23.60
C LYS A 564 -7.07 15.16 -22.58
N VAL A 565 -6.22 14.60 -21.71
CA VAL A 565 -5.39 15.38 -20.80
C VAL A 565 -3.95 14.98 -20.96
N ILE A 566 -3.07 15.94 -21.20
CA ILE A 566 -1.62 15.75 -21.21
C ILE A 566 -1.09 16.17 -19.85
N GLY A 567 -0.28 15.30 -19.25
CA GLY A 567 0.52 15.57 -18.05
C GLY A 567 2.00 15.70 -18.45
N LEU A 568 2.65 16.76 -18.01
CA LEU A 568 4.08 17.01 -18.19
C LEU A 568 4.70 17.28 -16.82
N PHE A 569 5.83 16.62 -16.53
CA PHE A 569 6.46 16.65 -15.20
C PHE A 569 7.96 16.84 -15.36
N ASN A 570 8.49 18.00 -14.95
CA ASN A 570 9.91 18.30 -14.97
C ASN A 570 10.57 17.83 -13.66
N PHE A 571 11.36 16.76 -13.72
CA PHE A 571 12.06 16.19 -12.56
C PHE A 571 13.39 16.87 -12.25
N SER A 572 13.73 17.95 -12.97
CA SER A 572 14.99 18.67 -12.75
C SER A 572 14.79 19.99 -12.01
N ASP A 573 15.87 20.44 -11.36
CA ASP A 573 15.98 21.74 -10.69
C ASP A 573 16.35 22.89 -11.63
N THR A 574 16.26 22.64 -12.95
CA THR A 574 16.54 23.61 -14.00
C THR A 574 15.38 23.73 -14.98
N GLU A 575 15.36 24.84 -15.70
CA GLU A 575 14.41 25.05 -16.80
C GLU A 575 14.66 24.02 -17.90
N GLN A 576 13.60 23.43 -18.44
CA GLN A 576 13.66 22.41 -19.47
C GLN A 576 12.79 22.80 -20.67
N ASN A 577 13.37 22.67 -21.86
CA ASN A 577 12.64 22.81 -23.11
C ASN A 577 12.23 21.44 -23.63
N ILE A 578 10.98 21.29 -24.02
CA ILE A 578 10.44 20.06 -24.58
C ILE A 578 9.84 20.30 -25.95
N TRP A 579 9.79 19.23 -26.72
CA TRP A 579 9.15 19.22 -28.01
C TRP A 579 8.31 17.95 -28.18
N ILE A 580 6.99 18.11 -28.37
CA ILE A 580 6.04 17.02 -28.53
C ILE A 580 5.55 16.98 -29.99
N VAL A 581 5.71 15.83 -30.65
CA VAL A 581 5.29 15.63 -32.05
C VAL A 581 3.93 14.92 -32.09
N GLY A 582 3.11 15.26 -33.09
CA GLY A 582 1.86 14.53 -33.37
C GLY A 582 0.63 15.03 -32.59
N PHE A 583 0.74 16.14 -31.88
CA PHE A 583 -0.39 16.75 -31.19
C PHE A 583 -0.91 17.95 -31.98
N GLU A 584 -1.90 17.72 -32.83
CA GLU A 584 -2.53 18.78 -33.64
C GLU A 584 -3.63 19.54 -32.88
N ASP A 585 -4.23 18.90 -31.88
CA ASP A 585 -5.27 19.46 -31.03
C ASP A 585 -4.78 20.68 -30.23
N SER A 586 -5.66 21.61 -29.94
CA SER A 586 -5.36 22.70 -29.05
C SER A 586 -5.83 22.38 -27.63
N TYR A 587 -4.98 22.64 -26.67
CA TYR A 587 -5.18 22.35 -25.25
C TYR A 587 -5.27 23.64 -24.42
N LYS A 588 -6.01 23.59 -23.30
CA LYS A 588 -6.05 24.61 -22.26
C LYS A 588 -5.31 24.13 -21.04
N ASP A 589 -4.76 25.05 -20.28
CA ASP A 589 -4.28 24.76 -18.94
C ASP A 589 -5.47 24.27 -18.08
N PHE A 590 -5.34 23.09 -17.48
CA PHE A 590 -6.41 22.46 -16.70
C PHE A 590 -6.80 23.31 -15.48
N PHE A 591 -5.80 23.95 -14.86
CA PHE A 591 -5.97 24.73 -13.65
C PHE A 591 -6.36 26.20 -13.91
N LYS A 592 -6.33 26.65 -15.19
CA LYS A 592 -6.68 28.01 -15.60
C LYS A 592 -7.79 27.98 -16.64
N PRO A 593 -9.08 27.85 -16.23
CA PRO A 593 -10.21 27.70 -17.17
C PRO A 593 -10.33 28.79 -18.23
N GLY A 594 -9.85 29.98 -17.95
CA GLY A 594 -9.82 31.13 -18.89
C GLY A 594 -8.58 31.19 -19.80
N SER A 595 -7.67 30.19 -19.71
CA SER A 595 -6.44 30.20 -20.50
C SER A 595 -6.72 30.09 -21.99
N ARG A 596 -5.85 30.68 -22.81
CA ARG A 596 -5.91 30.55 -24.27
C ARG A 596 -5.53 29.13 -24.67
N ASN A 597 -6.20 28.61 -25.70
CA ASN A 597 -5.81 27.36 -26.33
C ASN A 597 -4.37 27.46 -26.86
N ARG A 598 -3.56 26.47 -26.53
CA ARG A 598 -2.18 26.34 -27.04
C ARG A 598 -1.99 24.95 -27.63
N LYS A 599 -1.14 24.86 -28.65
CA LYS A 599 -0.63 23.55 -29.11
C LYS A 599 0.58 23.20 -28.22
N PRO A 600 0.64 22.03 -27.57
CA PRO A 600 1.76 21.68 -26.69
C PRO A 600 2.96 21.16 -27.49
N VAL A 601 3.28 21.78 -28.62
CA VAL A 601 4.34 21.34 -29.54
C VAL A 601 5.73 21.72 -29.02
N SER A 602 5.86 22.89 -28.42
CA SER A 602 7.10 23.36 -27.79
C SER A 602 6.75 24.14 -26.56
N LEU A 603 7.27 23.71 -25.41
CA LEU A 603 7.04 24.33 -24.11
C LEU A 603 8.35 24.43 -23.34
N THR A 604 8.46 25.46 -22.50
CA THR A 604 9.50 25.60 -21.49
C THR A 604 8.86 25.37 -20.13
N LEU A 605 9.40 24.41 -19.38
CA LEU A 605 8.96 24.07 -18.03
C LEU A 605 9.99 24.58 -17.03
N GLN A 606 9.52 25.29 -16.00
CA GLN A 606 10.35 25.76 -14.91
C GLN A 606 10.82 24.57 -14.01
N PRO A 607 11.82 24.76 -13.14
CA PRO A 607 12.27 23.75 -12.21
C PRO A 607 11.11 23.10 -11.43
N TYR A 608 10.99 21.76 -11.52
CA TYR A 608 9.92 20.97 -10.87
C TYR A 608 8.49 21.40 -11.26
N GLU A 609 8.32 22.09 -12.40
CA GLU A 609 6.99 22.44 -12.89
C GLU A 609 6.26 21.20 -13.42
N TYR A 610 4.96 21.15 -13.13
CA TYR A 610 4.03 20.23 -13.77
C TYR A 610 2.96 20.99 -14.54
N VAL A 611 2.47 20.39 -15.59
CA VAL A 611 1.39 20.94 -16.43
C VAL A 611 0.36 19.85 -16.68
N TRP A 612 -0.91 20.13 -16.40
CA TRP A 612 -2.02 19.36 -16.94
C TRP A 612 -2.73 20.22 -18.00
N ALA A 613 -2.76 19.72 -19.22
CA ALA A 613 -3.34 20.43 -20.36
C ALA A 613 -4.51 19.62 -20.92
N ILE A 614 -5.71 20.20 -20.95
CA ILE A 614 -6.94 19.53 -21.37
C ILE A 614 -7.40 19.95 -22.74
N HIS A 615 -7.80 18.95 -23.54
CA HIS A 615 -8.58 19.12 -24.76
C HIS A 615 -9.96 18.50 -24.57
N LYS A 616 -11.02 19.30 -24.70
CA LYS A 616 -12.40 18.82 -24.75
C LYS A 616 -12.82 18.81 -26.22
N GLY A 617 -12.90 17.62 -26.81
CA GLY A 617 -13.37 17.46 -28.18
C GLY A 617 -14.81 17.99 -28.34
N ARG A 618 -15.09 18.66 -29.47
CA ARG A 618 -16.40 19.18 -29.83
C ARG A 618 -17.36 18.06 -30.22
#